data_d8872c97e996b6959a1472450ff01b22
#
_entry.id   d8872c97e996b6959a1472450ff01b22
#
_cell.length_a   1.000
_cell.length_b   1.000
_cell.length_c   1.000
_cell.angle_alpha   90.00
_cell.angle_beta   90.00
_cell.angle_gamma   90.00
#
_symmetry.space_group_name_H-M   'P 1'
#
loop_
_entity.id
_entity.type
_entity.pdbx_description
1 polymer ?
#
loop_
_entity_poly.entity_id
_entity_poly.type
_entity_poly.pdbx_seq_one_letter_code
_entity_poly.pdbx_strand_id
1 'polypeptide(L)'
;MPPQRTNALPRQRSLLLPAVINPFVHDLKLTQADKIKCFLLGIILVPLRGIFLLLVLMIMWPVSVVITFRQSLKGAVEPMTGWRRFIHKRVMTFLGRLYFFGMGFRVVVKGKKASSVEAPILAVAPHSTFFDAIVCIEAGLPSTVSRSESLEAPIFGRFLRCVQPVLVSRTDPDSRRNTILEIERRAKSGGHWPQVSVSTSRIIKGLLLLLTLCQLYTTVEVEFLPPQIPTEMEKKCPFKFAQSVRAVMAESLRLPVTDHTYEDCRLMIAAGELTLPMEAGLVEFTKISRKLELKWDNVKKELESFANIACSCKGGRITIEEFSSFLKLPISPALQELFALFDRNGDGTIDFREYVIGVTVLCRPANNEEVIQTAFKLFDIDEDNCITQEEFSGLLRSALGVCDLEVHSLFKEIDADGSGHITYDEFCSFALTHPEYAKLFTTYIELQRYQGLQGEEPDFDASLSHCCTASHNNLQEDSTSDKKDD
;
A
#
# COMPACT_ATOMS: atom_id res chain seq x y z
N MET A 1 -6.95 40.88 -10.22
CA MET A 1 -5.92 39.88 -10.39
C MET A 1 -5.60 39.34 -9.02
N PRO A 2 -5.75 38.04 -8.75
CA PRO A 2 -5.33 37.47 -7.46
C PRO A 2 -3.80 37.50 -7.37
N PRO A 3 -3.21 37.69 -6.19
CA PRO A 3 -1.77 37.75 -6.01
C PRO A 3 -1.12 36.44 -6.44
N GLN A 4 -0.10 36.52 -7.28
CA GLN A 4 0.71 35.38 -7.68
C GLN A 4 1.43 34.83 -6.43
N ARG A 5 1.13 33.60 -6.06
CA ARG A 5 1.83 32.83 -5.02
C ARG A 5 3.29 32.63 -5.44
N THR A 6 4.22 33.36 -4.86
CA THR A 6 5.65 33.30 -5.18
C THR A 6 6.43 32.23 -4.40
N ASN A 7 5.78 31.44 -3.53
CA ASN A 7 6.47 30.45 -2.68
C ASN A 7 5.87 29.04 -2.73
N ALA A 8 5.28 28.62 -3.85
CA ALA A 8 4.93 27.23 -4.01
C ALA A 8 6.20 26.38 -4.13
N LEU A 9 6.42 25.49 -3.18
CA LEU A 9 7.42 24.44 -3.29
C LEU A 9 7.27 23.71 -4.64
N PRO A 10 8.36 23.40 -5.35
CA PRO A 10 8.27 22.77 -6.66
C PRO A 10 7.43 21.50 -6.56
N ARG A 11 6.39 21.40 -7.40
CA ARG A 11 5.53 20.23 -7.52
C ARG A 11 6.39 18.99 -7.69
N GLN A 12 6.40 18.12 -6.69
CA GLN A 12 7.14 16.87 -6.79
C GLN A 12 6.37 15.94 -7.74
N ARG A 13 7.01 15.52 -8.84
CA ARG A 13 6.47 14.53 -9.79
C ARG A 13 6.00 13.23 -9.11
N SER A 14 6.51 12.93 -7.91
CA SER A 14 6.12 11.77 -7.11
C SER A 14 4.69 11.83 -6.55
N LEU A 15 4.03 12.98 -6.60
CA LEU A 15 2.65 13.17 -6.14
C LEU A 15 1.63 13.17 -7.29
N LEU A 16 2.09 13.11 -8.53
CA LEU A 16 1.18 12.95 -9.67
C LEU A 16 0.64 11.51 -9.65
N LEU A 17 -0.66 11.38 -9.95
CA LEU A 17 -1.28 10.07 -10.15
C LEU A 17 -0.49 9.30 -11.20
N PRO A 18 -0.16 8.03 -10.97
CA PRO A 18 0.56 7.24 -11.95
C PRO A 18 -0.28 7.12 -13.22
N ALA A 19 0.39 7.20 -14.37
CA ALA A 19 -0.23 7.05 -15.69
C ALA A 19 -0.83 5.64 -15.93
N VAL A 20 -0.56 4.68 -15.04
CA VAL A 20 -0.98 3.29 -15.16
C VAL A 20 -1.93 2.94 -14.02
N ILE A 21 -3.10 2.42 -14.39
CA ILE A 21 -4.10 1.92 -13.43
C ILE A 21 -3.48 0.81 -12.57
N ASN A 22 -3.77 0.84 -11.27
CA ASN A 22 -3.30 -0.15 -10.33
C ASN A 22 -3.77 -1.57 -10.74
N PRO A 23 -2.86 -2.52 -11.03
CA PRO A 23 -3.20 -3.85 -11.52
C PRO A 23 -3.88 -4.75 -10.47
N PHE A 24 -3.87 -4.36 -9.19
CA PHE A 24 -4.55 -5.10 -8.12
C PHE A 24 -6.03 -4.75 -7.99
N VAL A 25 -6.47 -3.69 -8.67
CA VAL A 25 -7.89 -3.32 -8.73
C VAL A 25 -8.56 -4.11 -9.83
N HIS A 26 -9.42 -5.02 -9.47
CA HIS A 26 -10.29 -5.73 -10.41
C HIS A 26 -11.73 -5.70 -9.92
N ASP A 27 -12.53 -4.88 -10.56
CA ASP A 27 -13.96 -4.78 -10.27
C ASP A 27 -14.75 -5.67 -11.23
N LEU A 28 -15.22 -6.80 -10.72
CA LEU A 28 -16.01 -7.75 -11.49
C LEU A 28 -17.47 -7.27 -11.61
N LYS A 29 -17.80 -6.62 -12.71
CA LYS A 29 -19.18 -6.19 -13.02
C LYS A 29 -19.92 -7.29 -13.77
N LEU A 30 -20.77 -8.04 -13.06
CA LEU A 30 -21.66 -9.04 -13.67
C LEU A 30 -22.94 -8.37 -14.17
N THR A 31 -23.25 -8.55 -15.45
CA THR A 31 -24.54 -8.13 -16.01
C THR A 31 -25.68 -9.02 -15.46
N GLN A 32 -26.92 -8.56 -15.56
CA GLN A 32 -28.07 -9.38 -15.13
C GLN A 32 -28.17 -10.68 -15.97
N ALA A 33 -27.84 -10.60 -17.25
CA ALA A 33 -27.78 -11.77 -18.12
C ALA A 33 -26.73 -12.78 -17.66
N ASP A 34 -25.54 -12.31 -17.22
CA ASP A 34 -24.50 -13.19 -16.69
C ASP A 34 -24.93 -13.86 -15.38
N LYS A 35 -25.63 -13.13 -14.51
CA LYS A 35 -26.16 -13.70 -13.26
C LYS A 35 -27.18 -14.80 -13.53
N ILE A 36 -28.12 -14.58 -14.46
CA ILE A 36 -29.13 -15.58 -14.85
C ILE A 36 -28.45 -16.79 -15.49
N LYS A 37 -27.51 -16.56 -16.40
CA LYS A 37 -26.75 -17.64 -17.05
C LYS A 37 -25.98 -18.49 -16.02
N CYS A 38 -25.26 -17.84 -15.08
CA CYS A 38 -24.54 -18.53 -14.01
C CYS A 38 -25.50 -19.33 -13.11
N PHE A 39 -26.67 -18.79 -12.80
CA PHE A 39 -27.67 -19.48 -12.00
C PHE A 39 -28.20 -20.75 -12.72
N LEU A 40 -28.64 -20.63 -13.95
CA LEU A 40 -29.20 -21.76 -14.73
C LEU A 40 -28.14 -22.86 -14.96
N LEU A 41 -26.93 -22.48 -15.37
CA LEU A 41 -25.84 -23.44 -15.58
C LEU A 41 -25.36 -24.04 -14.25
N GLY A 42 -25.36 -23.24 -13.20
CA GLY A 42 -24.89 -23.64 -11.86
C GLY A 42 -25.71 -24.77 -11.28
N ILE A 43 -27.04 -24.77 -11.45
CA ILE A 43 -27.93 -25.85 -10.96
C ILE A 43 -27.51 -27.21 -11.49
N ILE A 44 -27.04 -27.28 -12.73
CA ILE A 44 -26.68 -28.54 -13.40
C ILE A 44 -25.18 -28.83 -13.24
N LEU A 45 -24.32 -27.82 -13.55
CA LEU A 45 -22.88 -28.04 -13.63
C LEU A 45 -22.23 -28.18 -12.25
N VAL A 46 -22.68 -27.42 -11.26
CA VAL A 46 -22.02 -27.44 -9.93
C VAL A 46 -22.14 -28.82 -9.28
N PRO A 47 -23.32 -29.47 -9.15
CA PRO A 47 -23.41 -30.79 -8.55
C PRO A 47 -22.69 -31.85 -9.38
N LEU A 48 -22.80 -31.84 -10.71
CA LEU A 48 -22.13 -32.81 -11.58
C LEU A 48 -20.60 -32.70 -11.45
N ARG A 49 -20.06 -31.48 -11.52
CA ARG A 49 -18.63 -31.23 -11.31
C ARG A 49 -18.19 -31.56 -9.89
N GLY A 50 -19.00 -31.21 -8.90
CA GLY A 50 -18.72 -31.53 -7.50
C GLY A 50 -18.51 -33.02 -7.27
N ILE A 51 -19.40 -33.86 -7.80
CA ILE A 51 -19.28 -35.34 -7.73
C ILE A 51 -18.01 -35.80 -8.45
N PHE A 52 -17.78 -35.30 -9.67
CA PHE A 52 -16.60 -35.67 -10.46
C PHE A 52 -15.29 -35.30 -9.74
N LEU A 53 -15.19 -34.08 -9.21
CA LEU A 53 -14.02 -33.61 -8.46
C LEU A 53 -13.79 -34.43 -7.20
N LEU A 54 -14.85 -34.78 -6.49
CA LEU A 54 -14.77 -35.66 -5.32
C LEU A 54 -14.20 -37.02 -5.69
N LEU A 55 -14.68 -37.64 -6.78
CA LEU A 55 -14.17 -38.90 -7.26
C LEU A 55 -12.68 -38.85 -7.61
N VAL A 56 -12.27 -37.78 -8.32
CA VAL A 56 -10.85 -37.57 -8.64
C VAL A 56 -10.01 -37.40 -7.38
N LEU A 57 -10.48 -36.65 -6.39
CA LEU A 57 -9.80 -36.46 -5.11
C LEU A 57 -9.71 -37.81 -4.32
N MET A 58 -10.77 -38.61 -4.35
CA MET A 58 -10.75 -39.94 -3.71
C MET A 58 -9.69 -40.88 -4.31
N ILE A 59 -9.34 -40.68 -5.60
CA ILE A 59 -8.25 -41.44 -6.24
C ILE A 59 -6.89 -40.76 -5.95
N MET A 60 -6.82 -39.44 -6.02
CA MET A 60 -5.57 -38.70 -5.81
C MET A 60 -5.03 -38.85 -4.40
N TRP A 61 -5.91 -38.89 -3.38
CA TRP A 61 -5.51 -38.95 -1.98
C TRP A 61 -4.72 -40.21 -1.62
N PRO A 62 -5.22 -41.46 -1.87
CA PRO A 62 -4.46 -42.66 -1.60
C PRO A 62 -3.16 -42.75 -2.43
N VAL A 63 -3.16 -42.30 -3.68
CA VAL A 63 -1.93 -42.21 -4.48
C VAL A 63 -0.92 -41.30 -3.79
N SER A 64 -1.35 -40.16 -3.27
CA SER A 64 -0.48 -39.24 -2.54
C SER A 64 0.07 -39.85 -1.25
N VAL A 65 -0.74 -40.64 -0.53
CA VAL A 65 -0.31 -41.38 0.68
C VAL A 65 0.77 -42.38 0.34
N VAL A 66 0.58 -43.17 -0.73
CA VAL A 66 1.56 -44.16 -1.20
C VAL A 66 2.90 -43.53 -1.57
N ILE A 67 2.87 -42.43 -2.33
CA ILE A 67 4.08 -41.67 -2.73
C ILE A 67 4.83 -41.16 -1.49
N THR A 68 4.11 -40.60 -0.52
CA THR A 68 4.68 -39.95 0.66
C THR A 68 4.91 -40.90 1.85
N PHE A 69 4.62 -42.17 1.67
CA PHE A 69 4.80 -43.18 2.72
C PHE A 69 6.25 -43.22 3.20
N ARG A 70 6.47 -43.11 4.52
CA ARG A 70 7.80 -43.04 5.16
C ARG A 70 8.71 -41.92 4.67
N GLN A 71 8.16 -40.87 4.01
CA GLN A 71 8.95 -39.71 3.63
C GLN A 71 9.01 -38.72 4.80
N SER A 72 10.20 -38.48 5.32
CA SER A 72 10.42 -37.39 6.30
C SER A 72 10.61 -36.07 5.58
N LEU A 73 9.96 -35.03 6.09
CA LEU A 73 10.20 -33.64 5.67
C LEU A 73 11.00 -32.87 6.74
N LYS A 74 11.42 -33.56 7.81
CA LYS A 74 12.28 -32.98 8.85
C LYS A 74 13.72 -33.43 8.59
N GLY A 75 14.64 -32.50 8.64
CA GLY A 75 16.06 -32.72 8.36
C GLY A 75 16.42 -32.59 6.87
N ALA A 76 17.51 -33.22 6.47
CA ALA A 76 17.97 -33.20 5.06
C ALA A 76 17.00 -34.04 4.21
N VAL A 77 16.16 -33.33 3.45
CA VAL A 77 15.23 -33.98 2.52
C VAL A 77 15.99 -34.44 1.27
N GLU A 78 15.80 -35.67 0.86
CA GLU A 78 16.36 -36.22 -0.38
C GLU A 78 15.34 -36.16 -1.53
N PRO A 79 15.79 -36.05 -2.78
CA PRO A 79 14.91 -36.04 -3.93
C PRO A 79 14.23 -37.40 -4.12
N MET A 80 12.97 -37.40 -4.52
CA MET A 80 12.29 -38.64 -4.89
C MET A 80 12.95 -39.31 -6.09
N THR A 81 13.19 -40.61 -6.00
CA THR A 81 13.80 -41.43 -7.04
C THR A 81 12.93 -42.64 -7.39
N GLY A 82 13.30 -43.35 -8.46
CA GLY A 82 12.67 -44.61 -8.87
C GLY A 82 11.17 -44.49 -9.16
N TRP A 83 10.41 -45.53 -8.73
CA TRP A 83 8.97 -45.63 -8.99
C TRP A 83 8.14 -44.49 -8.40
N ARG A 84 8.56 -43.95 -7.26
CA ARG A 84 7.87 -42.80 -6.62
C ARG A 84 7.90 -41.57 -7.51
N ARG A 85 9.07 -41.26 -8.08
CA ARG A 85 9.25 -40.15 -9.04
C ARG A 85 8.41 -40.37 -10.32
N PHE A 86 8.33 -41.63 -10.78
CA PHE A 86 7.52 -41.98 -11.93
C PHE A 86 6.03 -41.73 -11.67
N ILE A 87 5.48 -42.28 -10.57
CA ILE A 87 4.08 -42.07 -10.21
C ILE A 87 3.78 -40.61 -9.98
N HIS A 88 4.62 -39.89 -9.25
CA HIS A 88 4.45 -38.46 -9.02
C HIS A 88 4.38 -37.69 -10.34
N LYS A 89 5.35 -37.91 -11.23
CA LYS A 89 5.46 -37.16 -12.49
C LYS A 89 4.41 -37.55 -13.53
N ARG A 90 3.92 -38.79 -13.54
CA ARG A 90 2.98 -39.27 -14.57
C ARG A 90 1.55 -39.31 -14.03
N VAL A 91 1.34 -40.03 -12.92
CA VAL A 91 -0.01 -40.27 -12.40
C VAL A 91 -0.58 -39.02 -11.74
N MET A 92 0.18 -38.37 -10.85
CA MET A 92 -0.31 -37.17 -10.17
C MET A 92 -0.50 -35.98 -11.12
N THR A 93 0.36 -35.82 -12.14
CA THR A 93 0.17 -34.79 -13.16
C THR A 93 -1.09 -35.08 -13.99
N PHE A 94 -1.34 -36.33 -14.38
CA PHE A 94 -2.53 -36.73 -15.11
C PHE A 94 -3.80 -36.47 -14.29
N LEU A 95 -3.83 -36.92 -13.03
CA LEU A 95 -4.96 -36.70 -12.13
C LEU A 95 -5.19 -35.21 -11.85
N GLY A 96 -4.12 -34.42 -11.74
CA GLY A 96 -4.22 -32.97 -11.60
C GLY A 96 -4.83 -32.31 -12.82
N ARG A 97 -4.43 -32.71 -14.04
CA ARG A 97 -5.07 -32.23 -15.28
C ARG A 97 -6.54 -32.63 -15.34
N LEU A 98 -6.86 -33.87 -14.96
CA LEU A 98 -8.23 -34.35 -14.91
C LEU A 98 -9.08 -33.57 -13.91
N TYR A 99 -8.50 -33.21 -12.76
CA TYR A 99 -9.15 -32.38 -11.75
C TYR A 99 -9.52 -31.00 -12.30
N PHE A 100 -8.58 -30.29 -12.91
CA PHE A 100 -8.87 -28.97 -13.49
C PHE A 100 -9.76 -29.05 -14.72
N PHE A 101 -9.66 -30.08 -15.51
CA PHE A 101 -10.64 -30.34 -16.59
C PHE A 101 -12.06 -30.50 -16.02
N GLY A 102 -12.21 -31.27 -14.92
CA GLY A 102 -13.48 -31.39 -14.22
C GLY A 102 -14.03 -30.07 -13.68
N MET A 103 -13.16 -29.15 -13.28
CA MET A 103 -13.54 -27.77 -12.92
C MET A 103 -14.01 -26.94 -14.12
N GLY A 104 -13.80 -27.40 -15.35
CA GLY A 104 -14.16 -26.70 -16.58
C GLY A 104 -12.99 -25.91 -17.20
N PHE A 105 -11.76 -26.16 -16.81
CA PHE A 105 -10.61 -25.52 -17.44
C PHE A 105 -10.14 -26.25 -18.69
N ARG A 106 -9.96 -25.48 -19.77
CA ARG A 106 -9.29 -25.89 -21.00
C ARG A 106 -7.91 -25.24 -21.02
N VAL A 107 -6.87 -26.03 -20.79
CA VAL A 107 -5.49 -25.53 -20.73
C VAL A 107 -4.86 -25.61 -22.11
N VAL A 108 -4.31 -24.50 -22.59
CA VAL A 108 -3.54 -24.41 -23.84
C VAL A 108 -2.09 -24.12 -23.46
N VAL A 109 -1.19 -25.02 -23.78
CA VAL A 109 0.24 -24.86 -23.46
C VAL A 109 0.99 -24.33 -24.69
N LYS A 110 1.72 -23.25 -24.52
CA LYS A 110 2.60 -22.63 -25.53
C LYS A 110 4.06 -22.69 -25.08
N GLY A 111 4.98 -22.63 -26.02
CA GLY A 111 6.41 -22.66 -25.77
C GLY A 111 6.94 -24.04 -25.35
N LYS A 112 8.22 -24.10 -25.06
CA LYS A 112 8.91 -25.33 -24.66
C LYS A 112 9.39 -25.21 -23.21
N LYS A 113 8.95 -26.12 -22.36
CA LYS A 113 9.42 -26.17 -20.99
C LYS A 113 10.91 -26.54 -20.94
N ALA A 114 11.72 -25.74 -20.28
CA ALA A 114 13.12 -26.02 -19.98
C ALA A 114 13.24 -27.17 -18.97
N SER A 115 14.32 -27.93 -19.07
CA SER A 115 14.65 -28.99 -18.11
C SER A 115 15.09 -28.39 -16.75
N SER A 116 15.08 -29.21 -15.68
CA SER A 116 15.59 -28.81 -14.37
C SER A 116 17.10 -28.55 -14.35
N VAL A 117 17.83 -29.00 -15.36
CA VAL A 117 19.26 -28.71 -15.54
C VAL A 117 19.46 -27.34 -16.16
N GLU A 118 18.67 -27.01 -17.20
CA GLU A 118 18.75 -25.71 -17.91
C GLU A 118 18.19 -24.57 -17.04
N ALA A 119 17.06 -24.79 -16.37
CA ALA A 119 16.40 -23.80 -15.50
C ALA A 119 15.95 -24.46 -14.21
N PRO A 120 16.76 -24.50 -13.16
CA PRO A 120 16.41 -25.12 -11.88
C PRO A 120 15.32 -24.36 -11.12
N ILE A 121 15.12 -23.08 -11.43
CA ILE A 121 14.10 -22.21 -10.83
C ILE A 121 13.05 -21.86 -11.87
N LEU A 122 11.77 -21.97 -11.48
CA LEU A 122 10.61 -21.64 -12.29
C LEU A 122 9.89 -20.45 -11.65
N ALA A 123 9.96 -19.28 -12.25
CA ALA A 123 9.15 -18.14 -11.86
C ALA A 123 7.79 -18.22 -12.56
N VAL A 124 6.71 -17.98 -11.82
CA VAL A 124 5.32 -18.04 -12.32
C VAL A 124 4.65 -16.69 -12.13
N ALA A 125 4.08 -16.15 -13.20
CA ALA A 125 3.31 -14.89 -13.20
C ALA A 125 2.14 -14.98 -14.21
N PRO A 126 1.03 -14.28 -13.94
CA PRO A 126 0.68 -13.59 -12.70
C PRO A 126 0.33 -14.59 -11.60
N HIS A 127 0.58 -14.23 -10.34
CA HIS A 127 0.23 -15.08 -9.22
C HIS A 127 -0.86 -14.43 -8.37
N SER A 128 -2.09 -14.60 -8.79
CA SER A 128 -3.25 -13.90 -8.24
C SER A 128 -4.32 -14.83 -7.66
N THR A 129 -4.30 -16.11 -8.02
CA THR A 129 -5.37 -17.04 -7.67
C THR A 129 -4.86 -18.43 -7.30
N PHE A 130 -5.74 -19.23 -6.70
CA PHE A 130 -5.52 -20.65 -6.46
C PHE A 130 -5.34 -21.46 -7.76
N PHE A 131 -5.89 -20.97 -8.87
CA PHE A 131 -5.79 -21.65 -10.15
C PHE A 131 -4.38 -21.67 -10.75
N ASP A 132 -3.45 -20.93 -10.16
CA ASP A 132 -2.02 -20.97 -10.53
C ASP A 132 -1.40 -22.38 -10.34
N ALA A 133 -2.06 -23.24 -9.55
CA ALA A 133 -1.73 -24.66 -9.50
C ALA A 133 -1.81 -25.36 -10.87
N ILE A 134 -2.59 -24.84 -11.84
CA ILE A 134 -2.63 -25.32 -13.22
C ILE A 134 -1.24 -25.23 -13.83
N VAL A 135 -0.56 -24.10 -13.67
CA VAL A 135 0.81 -23.89 -14.19
C VAL A 135 1.79 -24.90 -13.57
N CYS A 136 1.67 -25.16 -12.25
CA CYS A 136 2.49 -26.15 -11.56
C CYS A 136 2.25 -27.56 -12.11
N ILE A 137 1.01 -27.92 -12.43
CA ILE A 137 0.68 -29.21 -13.00
C ILE A 137 1.24 -29.35 -14.41
N GLU A 138 1.09 -28.32 -15.26
CA GLU A 138 1.64 -28.32 -16.61
C GLU A 138 3.19 -28.31 -16.59
N ALA A 139 3.77 -27.67 -15.60
CA ALA A 139 5.20 -27.72 -15.34
C ALA A 139 5.69 -29.08 -14.79
N GLY A 140 4.80 -30.06 -14.54
CA GLY A 140 5.14 -31.39 -14.06
C GLY A 140 5.43 -31.44 -12.57
N LEU A 141 4.67 -30.68 -11.78
CA LEU A 141 4.69 -30.62 -10.33
C LEU A 141 6.07 -30.21 -9.75
N PRO A 142 6.53 -28.97 -9.99
CA PRO A 142 7.77 -28.48 -9.40
C PRO A 142 7.64 -28.42 -7.86
N SER A 143 8.77 -28.38 -7.16
CA SER A 143 8.81 -28.12 -5.74
C SER A 143 8.37 -26.67 -5.47
N THR A 144 7.27 -26.47 -4.77
CA THR A 144 6.76 -25.15 -4.41
C THR A 144 7.39 -24.61 -3.13
N VAL A 145 7.56 -23.30 -3.03
CA VAL A 145 7.86 -22.66 -1.74
C VAL A 145 6.56 -22.50 -0.98
N SER A 146 6.44 -23.12 0.20
CA SER A 146 5.20 -23.19 0.94
C SER A 146 5.41 -22.98 2.43
N ARG A 147 4.35 -22.57 3.14
CA ARG A 147 4.41 -22.42 4.59
C ARG A 147 4.43 -23.79 5.28
N SER A 148 5.18 -23.88 6.37
CA SER A 148 5.24 -25.10 7.21
C SER A 148 3.85 -25.52 7.71
N GLU A 149 3.03 -24.56 8.12
CA GLU A 149 1.68 -24.79 8.65
C GLU A 149 0.75 -25.40 7.58
N SER A 150 1.00 -25.15 6.31
CA SER A 150 0.18 -25.71 5.21
C SER A 150 0.32 -27.22 5.08
N LEU A 151 1.39 -27.82 5.62
CA LEU A 151 1.56 -29.28 5.64
C LEU A 151 0.62 -30.00 6.61
N GLU A 152 0.11 -29.27 7.60
CA GLU A 152 -0.80 -29.81 8.62
C GLU A 152 -2.26 -29.78 8.16
N ALA A 153 -2.54 -29.06 7.06
CA ALA A 153 -3.89 -28.97 6.51
C ALA A 153 -4.40 -30.38 6.11
N PRO A 154 -5.60 -30.78 6.58
CA PRO A 154 -6.17 -32.06 6.22
C PRO A 154 -6.34 -32.13 4.70
N ILE A 155 -6.09 -33.32 4.10
CA ILE A 155 -6.13 -33.58 2.66
C ILE A 155 -5.07 -32.82 1.87
N PHE A 156 -5.08 -31.48 1.88
CA PHE A 156 -4.14 -30.64 1.10
C PHE A 156 -2.68 -30.79 1.53
N GLY A 157 -2.42 -30.97 2.83
CA GLY A 157 -1.07 -31.20 3.32
C GLY A 157 -0.43 -32.45 2.72
N ARG A 158 -1.21 -33.49 2.40
CA ARG A 158 -0.69 -34.70 1.72
C ARG A 158 -0.29 -34.39 0.26
N PHE A 159 -1.10 -33.68 -0.47
CA PHE A 159 -0.75 -33.26 -1.85
C PHE A 159 0.47 -32.35 -1.85
N LEU A 160 0.56 -31.44 -0.89
CA LEU A 160 1.71 -30.55 -0.75
C LEU A 160 3.00 -31.34 -0.45
N ARG A 161 2.95 -32.40 0.37
CA ARG A 161 4.08 -33.29 0.64
C ARG A 161 4.58 -33.99 -0.62
N CYS A 162 3.69 -34.32 -1.56
CA CYS A 162 4.06 -34.96 -2.82
C CYS A 162 5.01 -34.11 -3.67
N VAL A 163 4.89 -32.80 -3.67
CA VAL A 163 5.76 -31.91 -4.43
C VAL A 163 7.08 -31.57 -3.74
N GLN A 164 7.33 -32.17 -2.57
CA GLN A 164 8.52 -31.93 -1.75
C GLN A 164 8.81 -30.42 -1.59
N PRO A 165 7.90 -29.64 -0.97
CA PRO A 165 8.00 -28.20 -0.93
C PRO A 165 9.26 -27.72 -0.20
N VAL A 166 9.71 -26.54 -0.52
CA VAL A 166 10.65 -25.78 0.31
C VAL A 166 9.84 -25.04 1.35
N LEU A 167 10.12 -25.28 2.62
CA LEU A 167 9.30 -24.78 3.72
C LEU A 167 9.79 -23.44 4.23
N VAL A 168 8.83 -22.55 4.51
CA VAL A 168 9.06 -21.26 5.16
C VAL A 168 8.22 -21.21 6.44
N SER A 169 8.84 -20.89 7.56
CA SER A 169 8.16 -20.61 8.82
C SER A 169 8.02 -19.11 9.04
N ARG A 170 6.93 -18.69 9.66
CA ARG A 170 6.73 -17.28 10.08
C ARG A 170 7.28 -17.03 11.49
N THR A 171 7.42 -18.06 12.27
CA THR A 171 7.84 -18.00 13.68
C THR A 171 9.35 -18.11 13.84
N ASP A 172 10.05 -18.66 12.85
CA ASP A 172 11.51 -18.83 12.86
C ASP A 172 12.19 -17.64 12.17
N PRO A 173 12.98 -16.82 12.89
CA PRO A 173 13.72 -15.67 12.33
C PRO A 173 14.68 -16.08 11.20
N ASP A 174 15.31 -17.27 11.30
CA ASP A 174 16.26 -17.78 10.32
C ASP A 174 15.61 -18.47 9.13
N SER A 175 14.30 -18.61 9.13
CA SER A 175 13.57 -19.35 8.10
C SER A 175 13.84 -18.83 6.68
N ARG A 176 13.95 -17.52 6.50
CA ARG A 176 14.27 -16.93 5.18
C ARG A 176 15.63 -17.34 4.68
N ARG A 177 16.63 -17.31 5.55
CA ARG A 177 18.00 -17.72 5.23
C ARG A 177 18.05 -19.21 4.89
N ASN A 178 17.43 -20.05 5.71
CA ASN A 178 17.36 -21.49 5.51
C ASN A 178 16.63 -21.85 4.21
N THR A 179 15.56 -21.14 3.87
CA THR A 179 14.83 -21.31 2.60
C THR A 179 15.71 -20.99 1.39
N ILE A 180 16.47 -19.89 1.43
CA ILE A 180 17.40 -19.52 0.33
C ILE A 180 18.47 -20.59 0.17
N LEU A 181 19.09 -21.04 1.24
CA LEU A 181 20.11 -22.09 1.22
C LEU A 181 19.56 -23.40 0.65
N GLU A 182 18.33 -23.78 1.00
CA GLU A 182 17.68 -24.98 0.49
C GLU A 182 17.36 -24.87 -1.01
N ILE A 183 16.88 -23.70 -1.48
CA ILE A 183 16.67 -23.44 -2.92
C ILE A 183 17.99 -23.55 -3.65
N GLU A 184 19.04 -22.93 -3.14
CA GLU A 184 20.38 -22.98 -3.72
C GLU A 184 20.93 -24.41 -3.79
N ARG A 185 20.79 -25.18 -2.72
CA ARG A 185 21.17 -26.59 -2.66
C ARG A 185 20.48 -27.41 -3.74
N ARG A 186 19.17 -27.22 -3.91
CA ARG A 186 18.38 -27.91 -4.94
C ARG A 186 18.76 -27.47 -6.36
N ALA A 187 18.97 -26.18 -6.57
CA ALA A 187 19.38 -25.64 -7.87
C ALA A 187 20.76 -26.18 -8.33
N LYS A 188 21.69 -26.30 -7.39
CA LYS A 188 23.06 -26.83 -7.66
C LYS A 188 23.12 -28.35 -7.83
N SER A 189 22.02 -29.07 -7.65
CA SER A 189 22.00 -30.54 -7.67
C SER A 189 22.14 -31.20 -9.05
N GLY A 190 22.32 -30.42 -10.13
CA GLY A 190 22.46 -30.98 -11.47
C GLY A 190 21.22 -31.67 -12.02
N GLY A 191 20.02 -31.22 -11.63
CA GLY A 191 18.74 -31.74 -12.12
C GLY A 191 18.20 -32.98 -11.36
N HIS A 192 18.85 -33.40 -10.29
CA HIS A 192 18.32 -34.46 -9.42
C HIS A 192 17.01 -34.06 -8.74
N TRP A 193 16.86 -32.78 -8.42
CA TRP A 193 15.62 -32.20 -7.90
C TRP A 193 14.68 -31.74 -9.02
N PRO A 194 13.34 -31.74 -8.79
CA PRO A 194 12.43 -30.98 -9.63
C PRO A 194 12.78 -29.49 -9.61
N GLN A 195 12.32 -28.75 -10.62
CA GLN A 195 12.41 -27.28 -10.59
C GLN A 195 11.76 -26.72 -9.31
N VAL A 196 12.31 -25.66 -8.75
CA VAL A 196 11.70 -24.96 -7.62
C VAL A 196 10.82 -23.85 -8.17
N SER A 197 9.51 -23.92 -7.89
CA SER A 197 8.57 -22.87 -8.24
C SER A 197 8.50 -21.84 -7.13
N VAL A 198 8.78 -20.60 -7.49
CA VAL A 198 8.64 -19.44 -6.60
C VAL A 198 7.35 -18.71 -6.96
N SER A 199 6.35 -18.85 -6.11
CA SER A 199 5.09 -18.14 -6.21
C SER A 199 4.48 -18.01 -4.80
N THR A 200 3.84 -16.88 -4.52
CA THR A 200 3.18 -16.64 -3.21
C THR A 200 1.68 -16.55 -3.39
N SER A 201 0.95 -17.59 -3.00
CA SER A 201 -0.51 -17.64 -3.13
C SER A 201 -1.24 -16.86 -2.05
N ARG A 202 -2.32 -16.21 -2.43
CA ARG A 202 -3.36 -15.72 -1.53
C ARG A 202 -4.73 -16.32 -1.78
N ILE A 203 -5.52 -16.32 -0.70
CA ILE A 203 -6.81 -16.97 -0.50
C ILE A 203 -7.82 -16.61 -1.58
N ILE A 204 -8.50 -17.64 -2.09
CA ILE A 204 -9.67 -17.52 -2.95
C ILE A 204 -10.82 -16.92 -2.17
N LYS A 205 -11.49 -15.93 -2.76
CA LYS A 205 -12.88 -15.67 -2.41
C LYS A 205 -13.71 -16.83 -2.96
N GLY A 206 -14.46 -17.53 -2.10
CA GLY A 206 -15.28 -18.70 -2.49
C GLY A 206 -16.24 -18.43 -3.66
N LEU A 207 -16.64 -17.16 -3.81
CA LEU A 207 -17.41 -16.67 -4.95
C LEU A 207 -16.72 -16.91 -6.30
N LEU A 208 -15.40 -16.72 -6.42
CA LEU A 208 -14.66 -16.94 -7.67
C LEU A 208 -14.69 -18.42 -8.08
N LEU A 209 -14.53 -19.32 -7.10
CA LEU A 209 -14.63 -20.76 -7.34
C LEU A 209 -16.03 -21.14 -7.84
N LEU A 210 -17.08 -20.62 -7.18
CA LEU A 210 -18.46 -20.89 -7.58
C LEU A 210 -18.74 -20.39 -9.01
N LEU A 211 -18.34 -19.15 -9.31
CA LEU A 211 -18.51 -18.58 -10.66
C LEU A 211 -17.77 -19.40 -11.73
N THR A 212 -16.58 -19.92 -11.43
CA THR A 212 -15.82 -20.78 -12.34
C THR A 212 -16.56 -22.11 -12.59
N LEU A 213 -17.11 -22.71 -11.56
CA LEU A 213 -17.89 -23.95 -11.68
C LEU A 213 -19.19 -23.79 -12.46
N CYS A 214 -19.75 -22.57 -12.49
CA CYS A 214 -20.95 -22.23 -13.29
C CYS A 214 -20.66 -21.96 -14.76
N GLN A 215 -19.40 -21.77 -15.19
CA GLN A 215 -19.06 -21.55 -16.60
C GLN A 215 -19.00 -22.89 -17.36
N LEU A 216 -19.37 -22.88 -18.64
CA LEU A 216 -19.24 -24.09 -19.49
C LEU A 216 -17.79 -24.55 -19.57
N TYR A 217 -16.89 -23.63 -19.87
CA TYR A 217 -15.45 -23.82 -19.82
C TYR A 217 -14.75 -22.47 -19.66
N THR A 218 -13.53 -22.52 -19.12
CA THR A 218 -12.63 -21.36 -19.01
C THR A 218 -11.32 -21.74 -19.66
N THR A 219 -10.89 -21.00 -20.69
CA THR A 219 -9.59 -21.25 -21.34
C THR A 219 -8.48 -20.55 -20.56
N VAL A 220 -7.44 -21.30 -20.25
CA VAL A 220 -6.21 -20.81 -19.62
C VAL A 220 -5.04 -21.09 -20.54
N GLU A 221 -4.30 -20.08 -20.91
CA GLU A 221 -3.05 -20.23 -21.66
C GLU A 221 -1.86 -20.24 -20.68
N VAL A 222 -1.02 -21.25 -20.81
CA VAL A 222 0.24 -21.39 -20.08
C VAL A 222 1.38 -21.32 -21.08
N GLU A 223 2.18 -20.26 -20.99
CA GLU A 223 3.32 -20.06 -21.88
C GLU A 223 4.62 -20.28 -21.15
N PHE A 224 5.47 -21.18 -21.66
CA PHE A 224 6.81 -21.38 -21.18
C PHE A 224 7.77 -20.50 -21.98
N LEU A 225 8.30 -19.48 -21.31
CA LEU A 225 9.28 -18.57 -21.87
C LEU A 225 10.68 -19.21 -21.93
N PRO A 226 11.57 -18.76 -22.82
CA PRO A 226 12.96 -19.20 -22.83
C PRO A 226 13.67 -18.97 -21.48
N PRO A 227 14.58 -19.85 -21.07
CA PRO A 227 15.34 -19.65 -19.84
C PRO A 227 16.11 -18.33 -19.87
N GLN A 228 15.99 -17.56 -18.79
CA GLN A 228 16.73 -16.32 -18.61
C GLN A 228 18.05 -16.61 -17.89
N ILE A 229 19.15 -16.25 -18.50
CA ILE A 229 20.50 -16.43 -17.95
C ILE A 229 21.01 -15.07 -17.52
N PRO A 230 21.39 -14.86 -16.22
CA PRO A 230 21.88 -13.58 -15.76
C PRO A 230 23.21 -13.20 -16.43
N THR A 231 23.32 -11.96 -16.86
CA THR A 231 24.54 -11.33 -17.31
C THR A 231 25.53 -11.13 -16.16
N GLU A 232 26.81 -10.87 -16.44
CA GLU A 232 27.83 -10.64 -15.41
C GLU A 232 27.47 -9.44 -14.48
N MET A 233 26.81 -8.43 -15.03
CA MET A 233 26.31 -7.30 -14.23
C MET A 233 25.12 -7.69 -13.33
N GLU A 234 24.24 -8.54 -13.82
CA GLU A 234 23.07 -9.01 -13.08
C GLU A 234 23.45 -10.02 -12.00
N LYS A 235 24.50 -10.83 -12.20
CA LYS A 235 25.06 -11.70 -11.15
C LYS A 235 25.54 -10.91 -9.94
N LYS A 236 26.06 -9.68 -10.15
CA LYS A 236 26.47 -8.78 -9.07
C LYS A 236 25.29 -8.07 -8.40
N CYS A 237 24.15 -7.94 -9.10
CA CYS A 237 22.98 -7.23 -8.61
C CYS A 237 21.69 -8.04 -8.86
N PRO A 238 21.28 -8.91 -7.91
CA PRO A 238 20.09 -9.76 -8.07
C PRO A 238 18.80 -8.99 -8.38
N PHE A 239 18.72 -7.74 -7.93
CA PHE A 239 17.58 -6.87 -8.21
C PHE A 239 17.44 -6.57 -9.71
N LYS A 240 18.55 -6.30 -10.40
CA LYS A 240 18.54 -6.06 -11.86
C LYS A 240 18.08 -7.30 -12.62
N PHE A 241 18.56 -8.49 -12.23
CA PHE A 241 18.10 -9.74 -12.82
C PHE A 241 16.60 -9.98 -12.61
N ALA A 242 16.11 -9.72 -11.40
CA ALA A 242 14.68 -9.81 -11.12
C ALA A 242 13.84 -8.84 -11.98
N GLN A 243 14.34 -7.62 -12.22
CA GLN A 243 13.70 -6.67 -13.13
C GLN A 243 13.69 -7.14 -14.59
N SER A 244 14.80 -7.71 -15.09
CA SER A 244 14.88 -8.27 -16.44
C SER A 244 13.87 -9.41 -16.63
N VAL A 245 13.81 -10.35 -15.69
CA VAL A 245 12.83 -11.45 -15.72
C VAL A 245 11.40 -10.92 -15.68
N ARG A 246 11.12 -9.92 -14.84
CA ARG A 246 9.83 -9.27 -14.75
C ARG A 246 9.42 -8.60 -16.05
N ALA A 247 10.35 -7.92 -16.73
CA ALA A 247 10.10 -7.26 -18.00
C ALA A 247 9.73 -8.25 -19.09
N VAL A 248 10.48 -9.36 -19.23
CA VAL A 248 10.21 -10.43 -20.22
C VAL A 248 8.82 -11.07 -19.97
N MET A 249 8.46 -11.31 -18.71
CA MET A 249 7.14 -11.84 -18.37
C MET A 249 6.02 -10.85 -18.69
N ALA A 250 6.21 -9.56 -18.38
CA ALA A 250 5.23 -8.51 -18.63
C ALA A 250 5.00 -8.32 -20.13
N GLU A 251 6.05 -8.40 -20.95
CA GLU A 251 5.97 -8.32 -22.41
C GLU A 251 5.13 -9.48 -22.99
N SER A 252 5.40 -10.73 -22.58
CA SER A 252 4.64 -11.89 -22.99
C SER A 252 3.16 -11.79 -22.61
N LEU A 253 2.88 -11.29 -21.39
CA LEU A 253 1.52 -11.07 -20.89
C LEU A 253 0.84 -9.82 -21.47
N ARG A 254 1.57 -8.99 -22.20
CA ARG A 254 1.12 -7.67 -22.70
C ARG A 254 0.58 -6.78 -21.59
N LEU A 255 1.25 -6.82 -20.44
CA LEU A 255 0.91 -6.02 -19.27
C LEU A 255 1.98 -4.98 -19.01
N PRO A 256 1.61 -3.76 -18.58
CA PRO A 256 2.58 -2.77 -18.17
C PRO A 256 3.29 -3.20 -16.89
N VAL A 257 4.58 -2.89 -16.78
CA VAL A 257 5.33 -3.02 -15.53
C VAL A 257 5.03 -1.82 -14.66
N THR A 258 4.51 -2.05 -13.46
CA THR A 258 4.18 -1.00 -12.50
C THR A 258 4.99 -1.17 -11.23
N ASP A 259 5.16 -0.07 -10.47
CA ASP A 259 5.86 -0.11 -9.18
C ASP A 259 4.93 -0.47 -8.01
N HIS A 260 3.68 -0.83 -8.29
CA HIS A 260 2.75 -1.28 -7.27
C HIS A 260 3.24 -2.54 -6.57
N THR A 261 3.08 -2.57 -5.25
CA THR A 261 3.50 -3.66 -4.38
C THR A 261 2.33 -4.34 -3.70
N TYR A 262 2.64 -5.38 -2.98
CA TYR A 262 1.67 -6.10 -2.18
C TYR A 262 1.13 -5.26 -1.00
N GLU A 263 1.94 -4.38 -0.46
CA GLU A 263 1.54 -3.43 0.58
C GLU A 263 0.49 -2.45 0.04
N ASP A 264 0.64 -2.00 -1.21
CA ASP A 264 -0.38 -1.18 -1.88
C ASP A 264 -1.71 -1.95 -1.99
N CYS A 265 -1.67 -3.24 -2.36
CA CYS A 265 -2.84 -4.10 -2.39
C CYS A 265 -3.50 -4.27 -1.01
N ARG A 266 -2.70 -4.43 0.05
CA ARG A 266 -3.23 -4.51 1.43
C ARG A 266 -3.93 -3.23 1.84
N LEU A 267 -3.35 -2.09 1.50
CA LEU A 267 -3.91 -0.79 1.83
C LEU A 267 -5.26 -0.58 1.13
N MET A 268 -5.35 -0.95 -0.16
CA MET A 268 -6.60 -0.91 -0.90
C MET A 268 -7.70 -1.80 -0.30
N ILE A 269 -7.34 -3.00 0.15
CA ILE A 269 -8.29 -3.89 0.82
C ILE A 269 -8.78 -3.27 2.12
N ALA A 270 -7.86 -2.71 2.93
CA ALA A 270 -8.21 -2.03 4.18
C ALA A 270 -9.10 -0.80 3.92
N ALA A 271 -8.82 -0.01 2.88
CA ALA A 271 -9.67 1.11 2.48
C ALA A 271 -11.08 0.67 2.08
N GLY A 272 -11.20 -0.43 1.33
CA GLY A 272 -12.50 -1.01 0.98
C GLY A 272 -13.29 -1.50 2.19
N GLU A 273 -12.62 -2.00 3.24
CA GLU A 273 -13.25 -2.35 4.53
C GLU A 273 -13.80 -1.12 5.26
N LEU A 274 -13.18 0.03 5.07
CA LEU A 274 -13.57 1.33 5.62
C LEU A 274 -14.51 2.13 4.68
N THR A 275 -15.05 1.49 3.65
CA THR A 275 -15.95 2.11 2.64
C THR A 275 -15.34 3.24 1.81
N LEU A 276 -14.01 3.39 1.82
CA LEU A 276 -13.32 4.33 0.95
C LEU A 276 -13.23 3.77 -0.48
N PRO A 277 -13.28 4.62 -1.51
CA PRO A 277 -12.98 4.19 -2.88
C PRO A 277 -11.58 3.59 -2.97
N MET A 278 -11.44 2.45 -3.61
CA MET A 278 -10.14 1.77 -3.75
C MET A 278 -9.09 2.60 -4.51
N GLU A 279 -9.54 3.59 -5.28
CA GLU A 279 -8.72 4.42 -6.15
C GLU A 279 -8.21 5.70 -5.46
N ALA A 280 -8.67 5.98 -4.23
CA ALA A 280 -8.41 7.23 -3.53
C ALA A 280 -6.97 7.33 -3.03
N GLY A 281 -6.03 7.65 -3.90
CA GLY A 281 -4.66 8.05 -3.54
C GLY A 281 -3.77 6.97 -2.91
N LEU A 282 -4.18 5.70 -2.97
CA LEU A 282 -3.49 4.58 -2.34
C LEU A 282 -2.31 4.04 -3.15
N VAL A 283 -1.97 4.70 -4.23
CA VAL A 283 -0.96 4.25 -5.17
C VAL A 283 0.44 4.69 -4.71
N GLU A 284 1.41 3.77 -4.88
CA GLU A 284 2.82 3.99 -4.54
C GLU A 284 3.12 4.16 -3.04
N PHE A 285 2.22 3.65 -2.18
CA PHE A 285 2.41 3.67 -0.73
C PHE A 285 3.78 3.16 -0.30
N THR A 286 4.29 2.09 -0.91
CA THR A 286 5.59 1.51 -0.57
C THR A 286 6.75 2.47 -0.79
N LYS A 287 6.69 3.35 -1.80
CA LYS A 287 7.71 4.39 -2.00
C LYS A 287 7.70 5.41 -0.88
N ILE A 288 6.51 5.81 -0.45
CA ILE A 288 6.32 6.78 0.63
C ILE A 288 6.71 6.16 1.97
N SER A 289 6.23 4.96 2.28
CA SER A 289 6.51 4.30 3.55
C SER A 289 7.99 4.02 3.78
N ARG A 290 8.75 3.67 2.73
CA ARG A 290 10.21 3.49 2.81
C ARG A 290 10.94 4.80 3.09
N LYS A 291 10.51 5.90 2.48
CA LYS A 291 11.11 7.22 2.71
C LYS A 291 10.81 7.80 4.09
N LEU A 292 9.63 7.51 4.62
CA LEU A 292 9.14 8.02 5.90
C LEU A 292 9.28 7.01 7.04
N GLU A 293 9.88 5.83 6.79
CA GLU A 293 10.05 4.74 7.75
C GLU A 293 8.75 4.30 8.44
N LEU A 294 7.62 4.41 7.74
CA LEU A 294 6.31 4.10 8.29
C LEU A 294 6.11 2.59 8.46
N LYS A 295 5.71 2.19 9.65
CA LYS A 295 5.28 0.82 9.93
C LYS A 295 3.82 0.64 9.48
N TRP A 296 3.48 -0.59 9.07
CA TRP A 296 2.12 -0.93 8.60
C TRP A 296 1.02 -0.56 9.60
N ASP A 297 1.24 -0.82 10.88
CA ASP A 297 0.23 -0.56 11.92
C ASP A 297 -0.05 0.93 12.10
N ASN A 298 0.96 1.78 11.93
CA ASN A 298 0.79 3.23 11.95
C ASN A 298 -0.02 3.70 10.75
N VAL A 299 0.29 3.17 9.57
CA VAL A 299 -0.44 3.53 8.35
C VAL A 299 -1.91 3.09 8.40
N LYS A 300 -2.19 1.95 9.02
CA LYS A 300 -3.57 1.51 9.20
C LYS A 300 -4.34 2.47 10.10
N LYS A 301 -3.74 2.96 11.18
CA LYS A 301 -4.36 3.99 12.04
C LYS A 301 -4.60 5.28 11.28
N GLU A 302 -3.63 5.75 10.51
CA GLU A 302 -3.81 6.96 9.70
C GLU A 302 -4.90 6.78 8.63
N LEU A 303 -5.04 5.56 8.06
CA LEU A 303 -6.13 5.27 7.13
C LEU A 303 -7.50 5.30 7.82
N GLU A 304 -7.60 4.78 9.03
CA GLU A 304 -8.82 4.83 9.83
C GLU A 304 -9.19 6.29 10.18
N SER A 305 -8.20 7.10 10.58
CA SER A 305 -8.38 8.53 10.84
C SER A 305 -8.82 9.27 9.58
N PHE A 306 -8.16 9.04 8.45
CA PHE A 306 -8.54 9.61 7.17
C PHE A 306 -9.96 9.25 6.74
N ALA A 307 -10.35 7.97 6.92
CA ALA A 307 -11.69 7.51 6.56
C ALA A 307 -12.80 8.16 7.40
N ASN A 308 -12.50 8.55 8.63
CA ASN A 308 -13.45 9.27 9.48
C ASN A 308 -13.69 10.71 9.01
N ILE A 309 -12.72 11.30 8.31
CA ILE A 309 -12.79 12.66 7.82
C ILE A 309 -13.34 12.69 6.38
N ALA A 310 -12.80 11.82 5.51
CA ALA A 310 -13.10 11.80 4.10
C ALA A 310 -14.50 11.24 3.80
N CYS A 311 -15.31 12.01 3.08
CA CYS A 311 -16.61 11.53 2.65
C CYS A 311 -16.48 10.60 1.45
N SER A 312 -16.98 9.36 1.56
CA SER A 312 -16.98 8.38 0.47
C SER A 312 -17.77 8.84 -0.76
N CYS A 313 -18.75 9.70 -0.59
CA CYS A 313 -19.57 10.26 -1.68
C CYS A 313 -18.76 11.18 -2.62
N LYS A 314 -17.67 11.76 -2.15
CA LYS A 314 -16.79 12.68 -2.92
C LYS A 314 -15.48 12.02 -3.37
N GLY A 315 -15.47 10.71 -3.54
CA GLY A 315 -14.31 9.99 -4.03
C GLY A 315 -13.25 9.69 -2.95
N GLY A 316 -13.60 9.77 -1.66
CA GLY A 316 -12.69 9.48 -0.55
C GLY A 316 -11.54 10.49 -0.45
N ARG A 317 -11.84 11.77 -0.65
CA ARG A 317 -10.91 12.89 -0.52
C ARG A 317 -11.47 13.87 0.51
N ILE A 318 -10.60 14.62 1.16
CA ILE A 318 -10.96 15.62 2.16
C ILE A 318 -11.02 16.99 1.49
N THR A 319 -12.16 17.66 1.56
CA THR A 319 -12.31 19.06 1.14
C THR A 319 -11.99 20.00 2.30
N ILE A 320 -11.87 21.32 2.02
CA ILE A 320 -11.59 22.30 3.07
C ILE A 320 -12.73 22.38 4.10
N GLU A 321 -13.98 22.12 3.69
CA GLU A 321 -15.13 22.09 4.58
C GLU A 321 -15.09 20.89 5.53
N GLU A 322 -14.70 19.71 5.03
CA GLU A 322 -14.52 18.50 5.82
C GLU A 322 -13.34 18.64 6.78
N PHE A 323 -12.26 19.24 6.31
CA PHE A 323 -11.06 19.54 7.11
C PHE A 323 -11.39 20.55 8.23
N SER A 324 -12.14 21.62 7.91
CA SER A 324 -12.64 22.59 8.86
C SER A 324 -13.55 21.93 9.93
N SER A 325 -14.47 21.08 9.50
CA SER A 325 -15.38 20.36 10.40
C SER A 325 -14.62 19.38 11.31
N PHE A 326 -13.60 18.72 10.79
CA PHE A 326 -12.76 17.81 11.58
C PHE A 326 -11.98 18.56 12.65
N LEU A 327 -11.35 19.67 12.30
CA LEU A 327 -10.63 20.51 13.24
C LEU A 327 -11.53 21.37 14.12
N LYS A 328 -12.87 21.34 13.90
CA LYS A 328 -13.85 22.20 14.60
C LYS A 328 -13.47 23.68 14.58
N LEU A 329 -12.84 24.11 13.50
CA LEU A 329 -12.39 25.48 13.31
C LEU A 329 -13.04 26.08 12.06
N PRO A 330 -13.41 27.38 12.06
CA PRO A 330 -13.97 28.03 10.90
C PRO A 330 -12.94 28.17 9.77
N ILE A 331 -13.43 28.25 8.54
CA ILE A 331 -12.59 28.50 7.37
C ILE A 331 -12.03 29.92 7.46
N SER A 332 -10.76 30.02 7.84
CA SER A 332 -9.99 31.25 7.98
C SER A 332 -8.79 31.24 7.04
N PRO A 333 -8.13 32.39 6.81
CA PRO A 333 -6.89 32.42 6.03
C PRO A 333 -5.82 31.47 6.56
N ALA A 334 -5.66 31.38 7.89
CA ALA A 334 -4.72 30.46 8.52
C ALA A 334 -5.07 28.99 8.27
N LEU A 335 -6.37 28.63 8.34
CA LEU A 335 -6.80 27.28 8.00
C LEU A 335 -6.61 26.96 6.51
N GLN A 336 -6.81 27.93 5.63
CA GLN A 336 -6.55 27.77 4.20
C GLN A 336 -5.05 27.56 3.92
N GLU A 337 -4.17 28.23 4.63
CA GLU A 337 -2.72 28.03 4.52
C GLU A 337 -2.33 26.63 5.04
N LEU A 338 -2.88 26.20 6.18
CA LEU A 338 -2.66 24.85 6.68
C LEU A 338 -3.16 23.80 5.69
N PHE A 339 -4.36 23.94 5.16
CA PHE A 339 -4.92 23.06 4.14
C PHE A 339 -4.03 23.00 2.90
N ALA A 340 -3.52 24.13 2.44
CA ALA A 340 -2.62 24.21 1.28
C ALA A 340 -1.26 23.53 1.52
N LEU A 341 -0.83 23.33 2.78
CA LEU A 341 0.35 22.53 3.10
C LEU A 341 0.09 21.04 2.89
N PHE A 342 -1.14 20.58 3.12
CA PHE A 342 -1.56 19.21 2.85
C PHE A 342 -1.86 19.01 1.36
N ASP A 343 -2.68 19.88 0.75
CA ASP A 343 -3.01 19.86 -0.69
C ASP A 343 -1.79 20.26 -1.52
N ARG A 344 -0.88 19.34 -1.71
CA ARG A 344 0.40 19.59 -2.38
C ARG A 344 0.29 19.65 -3.90
N ASN A 345 -0.71 19.02 -4.46
CA ASN A 345 -0.96 19.03 -5.90
C ASN A 345 -1.79 20.26 -6.32
N GLY A 346 -2.45 20.94 -5.36
CA GLY A 346 -3.26 22.14 -5.56
C GLY A 346 -4.57 21.85 -6.29
N ASP A 347 -5.15 20.65 -6.11
CA ASP A 347 -6.43 20.29 -6.72
C ASP A 347 -7.65 20.69 -5.87
N GLY A 348 -7.42 21.27 -4.69
CA GLY A 348 -8.45 21.72 -3.78
C GLY A 348 -8.99 20.61 -2.88
N THR A 349 -8.34 19.45 -2.88
CA THR A 349 -8.69 18.31 -2.02
C THR A 349 -7.44 17.65 -1.47
N ILE A 350 -7.56 16.97 -0.34
CA ILE A 350 -6.47 16.18 0.26
C ILE A 350 -6.76 14.70 0.01
N ASP A 351 -5.87 14.02 -0.69
CA ASP A 351 -5.92 12.57 -0.83
C ASP A 351 -5.23 11.87 0.36
N PHE A 352 -5.40 10.55 0.49
CA PHE A 352 -4.80 9.79 1.59
C PHE A 352 -3.27 9.91 1.64
N ARG A 353 -2.61 9.94 0.49
CA ARG A 353 -1.15 10.07 0.40
C ARG A 353 -0.68 11.43 0.90
N GLU A 354 -1.37 12.50 0.50
CA GLU A 354 -1.13 13.87 0.95
C GLU A 354 -1.39 14.01 2.44
N TYR A 355 -2.48 13.41 2.93
CA TYR A 355 -2.80 13.34 4.35
C TYR A 355 -1.68 12.68 5.16
N VAL A 356 -1.22 11.48 4.78
CA VAL A 356 -0.14 10.76 5.49
C VAL A 356 1.15 11.56 5.46
N ILE A 357 1.51 12.18 4.34
CA ILE A 357 2.69 13.03 4.24
C ILE A 357 2.52 14.25 5.15
N GLY A 358 1.37 14.91 5.12
CA GLY A 358 1.05 16.06 5.95
C GLY A 358 1.20 15.74 7.43
N VAL A 359 0.51 14.70 7.91
CA VAL A 359 0.60 14.29 9.33
C VAL A 359 2.02 13.88 9.71
N THR A 360 2.71 13.11 8.87
CA THR A 360 4.02 12.53 9.25
C THR A 360 5.17 13.52 9.11
N VAL A 361 5.17 14.34 8.06
CA VAL A 361 6.31 15.23 7.73
C VAL A 361 6.11 16.63 8.28
N LEU A 362 4.88 17.15 8.23
CA LEU A 362 4.60 18.53 8.62
C LEU A 362 4.17 18.64 10.08
N CYS A 363 3.32 17.71 10.55
CA CYS A 363 2.73 17.82 11.87
C CYS A 363 3.53 17.09 12.96
N ARG A 364 4.02 15.87 12.71
CA ARG A 364 4.79 15.13 13.75
C ARG A 364 6.06 15.82 14.25
N PRO A 365 6.85 16.51 13.44
CA PRO A 365 7.99 17.27 13.97
C PRO A 365 7.58 18.40 14.91
N ALA A 366 6.34 18.88 14.84
CA ALA A 366 5.79 19.87 15.74
C ALA A 366 5.36 19.28 17.10
N ASN A 367 5.24 17.96 17.22
CA ASN A 367 4.93 17.23 18.46
C ASN A 367 6.20 17.02 19.32
N ASN A 368 7.03 18.03 19.45
CA ASN A 368 8.14 18.00 20.39
C ASN A 368 7.64 18.56 21.73
N GLU A 369 7.99 17.89 22.83
CA GLU A 369 7.58 18.27 24.19
C GLU A 369 7.93 19.72 24.50
N GLU A 370 9.09 20.20 24.06
CA GLU A 370 9.51 21.59 24.21
C GLU A 370 8.57 22.58 23.50
N VAL A 371 8.07 22.19 22.33
CA VAL A 371 7.16 23.02 21.54
C VAL A 371 5.78 23.04 22.18
N ILE A 372 5.29 21.88 22.64
CA ILE A 372 4.01 21.75 23.35
C ILE A 372 4.05 22.55 24.64
N GLN A 373 5.15 22.49 25.41
CA GLN A 373 5.34 23.26 26.62
C GLN A 373 5.36 24.78 26.35
N THR A 374 6.00 25.18 25.25
CA THR A 374 6.02 26.60 24.85
C THR A 374 4.62 27.04 24.43
N ALA A 375 3.88 26.20 23.71
CA ALA A 375 2.50 26.50 23.35
C ALA A 375 1.60 26.63 24.59
N PHE A 376 1.69 25.69 25.51
CA PHE A 376 0.93 25.76 26.77
C PHE A 376 1.15 27.08 27.51
N LYS A 377 2.40 27.50 27.69
CA LYS A 377 2.74 28.78 28.34
C LYS A 377 2.23 30.01 27.60
N LEU A 378 1.94 29.93 26.32
CA LEU A 378 1.34 31.03 25.57
C LEU A 378 -0.16 31.11 25.77
N PHE A 379 -0.81 29.97 26.02
CA PHE A 379 -2.23 29.92 26.35
C PHE A 379 -2.50 30.29 27.82
N ASP A 380 -1.60 29.90 28.74
CA ASP A 380 -1.64 30.21 30.17
C ASP A 380 -1.09 31.65 30.37
N ILE A 381 -1.99 32.63 30.25
CA ILE A 381 -1.62 34.06 30.26
C ILE A 381 -1.33 34.55 31.66
N ASP A 382 -2.06 34.04 32.66
CA ASP A 382 -1.93 34.43 34.05
C ASP A 382 -0.93 33.57 34.87
N GLU A 383 -0.29 32.59 34.22
CA GLU A 383 0.76 31.70 34.74
C GLU A 383 0.30 30.87 35.94
N ASP A 384 -0.99 30.50 35.98
CA ASP A 384 -1.58 29.66 37.04
C ASP A 384 -1.40 28.14 36.79
N ASN A 385 -0.74 27.75 35.67
CA ASN A 385 -0.52 26.41 35.18
C ASN A 385 -1.80 25.69 34.72
N CYS A 386 -2.83 26.44 34.39
CA CYS A 386 -4.07 25.97 33.80
C CYS A 386 -4.46 26.90 32.65
N ILE A 387 -5.21 26.40 31.68
CA ILE A 387 -5.73 27.22 30.60
C ILE A 387 -7.25 27.29 30.76
N THR A 388 -7.75 28.49 30.97
CA THR A 388 -9.20 28.75 31.02
C THR A 388 -9.81 28.79 29.61
N GLN A 389 -11.14 28.64 29.53
CA GLN A 389 -11.82 28.74 28.23
C GLN A 389 -11.68 30.13 27.59
N GLU A 390 -11.62 31.19 28.41
CA GLU A 390 -11.42 32.56 27.97
C GLU A 390 -10.03 32.76 27.36
N GLU A 391 -8.97 32.28 27.99
CA GLU A 391 -7.61 32.35 27.49
C GLU A 391 -7.45 31.55 26.21
N PHE A 392 -7.92 30.28 26.18
CA PHE A 392 -7.91 29.44 25.01
C PHE A 392 -8.65 30.08 23.81
N SER A 393 -9.84 30.61 24.08
CA SER A 393 -10.65 31.31 23.08
C SER A 393 -9.97 32.61 22.60
N GLY A 394 -9.42 33.38 23.50
CA GLY A 394 -8.75 34.66 23.20
C GLY A 394 -7.54 34.46 22.28
N LEU A 395 -6.68 33.50 22.60
CA LEU A 395 -5.50 33.22 21.80
C LEU A 395 -5.86 32.65 20.42
N LEU A 396 -6.80 31.70 20.34
CA LEU A 396 -7.23 31.12 19.07
C LEU A 396 -7.91 32.15 18.15
N ARG A 397 -8.72 33.06 18.71
CA ARG A 397 -9.29 34.18 17.94
C ARG A 397 -8.19 35.06 17.35
N SER A 398 -7.19 35.38 18.14
CA SER A 398 -6.04 36.15 17.68
C SER A 398 -5.24 35.40 16.61
N ALA A 399 -4.99 34.11 16.82
CA ALA A 399 -4.21 33.27 15.92
C ALA A 399 -4.89 33.05 14.56
N LEU A 400 -6.20 32.86 14.57
CA LEU A 400 -6.98 32.56 13.36
C LEU A 400 -7.55 33.81 12.69
N GLY A 401 -7.49 34.98 13.36
CA GLY A 401 -8.07 36.24 12.87
C GLY A 401 -9.60 36.21 12.78
N VAL A 402 -10.29 35.40 13.61
CA VAL A 402 -11.75 35.23 13.61
C VAL A 402 -12.33 35.77 14.91
N CYS A 403 -13.16 36.81 14.81
CA CYS A 403 -13.70 37.48 15.99
C CYS A 403 -14.74 36.64 16.77
N ASP A 404 -15.57 35.86 16.05
CA ASP A 404 -16.67 35.08 16.63
C ASP A 404 -16.36 33.57 16.60
N LEU A 405 -15.19 33.18 17.10
CA LEU A 405 -14.79 31.79 17.17
C LEU A 405 -15.43 31.10 18.38
N GLU A 406 -16.25 30.09 18.12
CA GLU A 406 -16.81 29.24 19.16
C GLU A 406 -15.91 28.02 19.40
N VAL A 407 -15.19 28.03 20.50
CA VAL A 407 -14.18 27.01 20.83
C VAL A 407 -14.66 26.00 21.89
N HIS A 408 -15.90 26.15 22.36
CA HIS A 408 -16.42 25.32 23.46
C HIS A 408 -16.32 23.81 23.20
N SER A 409 -16.60 23.36 21.98
CA SER A 409 -16.53 21.95 21.64
C SER A 409 -15.09 21.42 21.63
N LEU A 410 -14.12 22.22 21.17
CA LEU A 410 -12.71 21.87 21.16
C LEU A 410 -12.13 21.91 22.58
N PHE A 411 -12.47 22.95 23.35
CA PHE A 411 -12.06 23.06 24.75
C PHE A 411 -12.51 21.83 25.57
N LYS A 412 -13.77 21.43 25.42
CA LYS A 412 -14.34 20.26 26.11
C LYS A 412 -13.70 18.93 25.68
N GLU A 413 -13.14 18.86 24.50
CA GLU A 413 -12.41 17.66 24.02
C GLU A 413 -11.04 17.57 24.67
N ILE A 414 -10.41 18.71 24.94
CA ILE A 414 -9.10 18.78 25.62
C ILE A 414 -9.25 18.61 27.14
N ASP A 415 -10.25 19.28 27.73
CA ASP A 415 -10.64 19.15 29.14
C ASP A 415 -11.31 17.79 29.40
N ALA A 416 -10.49 16.77 29.55
CA ALA A 416 -10.95 15.38 29.63
C ALA A 416 -11.66 15.03 30.93
N ASP A 417 -11.31 15.71 32.03
CA ASP A 417 -11.91 15.49 33.36
C ASP A 417 -13.11 16.39 33.62
N GLY A 418 -13.39 17.34 32.72
CA GLY A 418 -14.50 18.27 32.83
C GLY A 418 -14.38 19.30 33.98
N SER A 419 -13.16 19.61 34.37
CA SER A 419 -12.85 20.56 35.43
C SER A 419 -13.15 22.03 35.05
N GLY A 420 -13.31 22.32 33.78
CA GLY A 420 -13.45 23.67 33.23
C GLY A 420 -12.10 24.39 33.01
N HIS A 421 -11.01 23.68 33.20
CA HIS A 421 -9.64 24.15 33.00
C HIS A 421 -8.85 23.06 32.26
N ILE A 422 -7.98 23.44 31.34
CA ILE A 422 -7.09 22.50 30.67
C ILE A 422 -5.74 22.49 31.41
N THR A 423 -5.36 21.35 31.94
CA THR A 423 -4.05 21.15 32.56
C THR A 423 -2.98 20.86 31.49
N TYR A 424 -1.69 20.99 31.85
CA TYR A 424 -0.60 20.67 30.95
C TYR A 424 -0.65 19.22 30.43
N ASP A 425 -0.98 18.26 31.31
CA ASP A 425 -1.04 16.84 30.94
C ASP A 425 -2.14 16.56 29.91
N GLU A 426 -3.32 17.18 30.05
CA GLU A 426 -4.42 17.08 29.10
C GLU A 426 -4.06 17.74 27.76
N PHE A 427 -3.49 18.95 27.81
CA PHE A 427 -3.02 19.65 26.61
C PHE A 427 -1.96 18.87 25.86
N CYS A 428 -0.98 18.32 26.58
CA CYS A 428 0.08 17.49 26.03
C CYS A 428 -0.46 16.20 25.41
N SER A 429 -1.35 15.51 26.12
CA SER A 429 -2.00 14.29 25.63
C SER A 429 -2.80 14.54 24.34
N PHE A 430 -3.55 15.65 24.31
CA PHE A 430 -4.29 16.06 23.14
C PHE A 430 -3.36 16.39 21.96
N ALA A 431 -2.36 17.22 22.17
CA ALA A 431 -1.39 17.61 21.13
C ALA A 431 -0.64 16.40 20.56
N LEU A 432 -0.27 15.42 21.39
CA LEU A 432 0.38 14.18 20.93
C LEU A 432 -0.55 13.30 20.11
N THR A 433 -1.84 13.33 20.41
CA THR A 433 -2.86 12.53 19.70
C THR A 433 -3.29 13.21 18.40
N HIS A 434 -3.29 14.54 18.37
CA HIS A 434 -3.75 15.39 17.28
C HIS A 434 -2.62 16.29 16.73
N PRO A 435 -1.68 15.73 15.95
CA PRO A 435 -0.49 16.46 15.49
C PRO A 435 -0.79 17.65 14.58
N GLU A 436 -1.96 17.71 13.96
CA GLU A 436 -2.45 18.83 13.15
C GLU A 436 -2.66 20.09 13.99
N TYR A 437 -3.17 19.95 15.21
CA TYR A 437 -3.32 21.07 16.15
C TYR A 437 -1.96 21.54 16.67
N ALA A 438 -1.04 20.61 16.97
CA ALA A 438 0.31 20.96 17.34
C ALA A 438 1.00 21.79 16.26
N LYS A 439 0.76 21.48 14.97
CA LYS A 439 1.27 22.28 13.86
C LYS A 439 0.62 23.65 13.78
N LEU A 440 -0.67 23.77 14.01
CA LEU A 440 -1.37 25.04 14.05
C LEU A 440 -0.78 25.95 15.15
N PHE A 441 -0.58 25.39 16.34
CA PHE A 441 -0.03 26.14 17.48
C PHE A 441 1.43 26.57 17.23
N THR A 442 2.25 25.70 16.63
CA THR A 442 3.65 26.08 16.30
C THR A 442 3.73 27.15 15.22
N THR A 443 2.86 27.11 14.22
CA THR A 443 2.82 28.15 13.18
C THR A 443 2.47 29.51 13.79
N TYR A 444 1.54 29.51 14.75
CA TYR A 444 1.22 30.75 15.49
C TYR A 444 2.40 31.27 16.32
N ILE A 445 3.10 30.39 17.03
CA ILE A 445 4.31 30.73 17.82
C ILE A 445 5.39 31.35 16.90
N GLU A 446 5.62 30.78 15.74
CA GLU A 446 6.57 31.29 14.76
C GLU A 446 6.17 32.67 14.25
N LEU A 447 4.88 32.90 14.00
CA LEU A 447 4.36 34.22 13.61
C LEU A 447 4.52 35.26 14.71
N GLN A 448 4.24 34.92 15.97
CA GLN A 448 4.41 35.82 17.12
C GLN A 448 5.89 36.18 17.34
N ARG A 449 6.79 35.22 17.22
CA ARG A 449 8.23 35.47 17.30
C ARG A 449 8.69 36.43 16.20
N TYR A 450 8.18 36.25 14.98
CA TYR A 450 8.52 37.10 13.85
C TYR A 450 8.00 38.55 14.04
N GLN A 451 6.80 38.71 14.59
CA GLN A 451 6.22 40.02 14.92
C GLN A 451 6.97 40.68 16.10
N GLY A 452 7.38 39.92 17.11
CA GLY A 452 8.18 40.40 18.24
C GLY A 452 9.59 40.86 17.84
N LEU A 453 10.20 40.23 16.83
CA LEU A 453 11.48 40.66 16.26
C LEU A 453 11.39 41.94 15.40
N GLN A 454 10.21 42.28 14.91
CA GLN A 454 9.96 43.55 14.19
C GLN A 454 9.58 44.70 15.15
N GLY A 455 9.32 44.42 16.42
CA GLY A 455 8.96 45.39 17.45
C GLY A 455 10.13 46.08 18.17
N GLU A 456 11.39 45.72 17.88
CA GLU A 456 12.59 46.42 18.38
C GLU A 456 13.28 47.23 17.28
N GLU A 457 12.61 48.21 16.68
CA GLU A 457 13.26 49.34 16.06
C GLU A 457 12.98 50.59 16.89
N PRO A 458 14.01 51.47 17.14
CA PRO A 458 13.82 52.61 18.00
C PRO A 458 12.98 53.69 17.35
N ASP A 459 12.18 54.36 18.17
CA ASP A 459 11.40 55.56 17.91
C ASP A 459 11.98 56.43 16.80
N PHE A 460 11.28 56.55 15.71
CA PHE A 460 11.33 57.73 14.85
C PHE A 460 9.91 58.15 14.48
N ASP A 461 9.48 59.12 15.24
CA ASP A 461 8.54 60.18 14.95
C ASP A 461 7.27 59.94 14.15
N ALA A 462 6.22 60.28 14.84
CA ALA A 462 4.87 60.48 14.32
C ALA A 462 4.85 61.36 13.05
N SER A 463 4.17 60.93 12.02
CA SER A 463 3.10 61.70 11.39
C SER A 463 2.73 61.19 10.00
N LEU A 464 1.41 61.23 9.78
CA LEU A 464 0.69 61.34 8.50
C LEU A 464 0.34 60.05 7.75
N SER A 465 -0.85 59.57 8.05
CA SER A 465 -2.09 59.68 7.24
C SER A 465 -1.92 59.94 5.75
N HIS A 466 -2.71 59.19 5.04
CA HIS A 466 -3.24 59.36 3.65
C HIS A 466 -2.63 58.53 2.55
N CYS A 467 -3.38 57.49 2.21
CA CYS A 467 -4.33 57.47 1.10
C CYS A 467 -3.77 57.83 -0.27
N CYS A 468 -3.84 56.83 -1.14
CA CYS A 468 -4.16 56.87 -2.57
C CYS A 468 -3.59 58.02 -3.40
N THR A 469 -2.89 57.70 -4.40
CA THR A 469 -3.19 57.91 -5.85
C THR A 469 -1.92 58.01 -6.69
N ALA A 470 -1.90 57.17 -7.65
CA ALA A 470 -1.72 57.35 -9.07
C ALA A 470 -0.51 58.15 -9.60
N SER A 471 0.09 57.51 -10.55
CA SER A 471 0.45 58.00 -11.89
C SER A 471 1.84 58.56 -12.14
N HIS A 472 2.44 57.91 -13.03
CA HIS A 472 3.11 58.38 -14.26
C HIS A 472 4.47 59.06 -14.20
N ASN A 473 5.24 58.47 -15.04
CA ASN A 473 6.10 59.04 -16.08
C ASN A 473 7.61 59.20 -15.82
N ASN A 474 8.24 58.53 -16.67
CA ASN A 474 9.19 58.95 -17.74
C ASN A 474 10.70 58.85 -17.40
N LEU A 475 11.26 57.96 -18.20
CA LEU A 475 12.20 58.23 -19.31
C LEU A 475 13.60 58.71 -18.94
N GLN A 476 14.47 58.03 -19.55
CA GLN A 476 15.69 58.35 -20.29
C GLN A 476 16.99 57.98 -19.59
N GLU A 477 17.65 57.02 -20.25
CA GLU A 477 18.85 57.14 -21.05
C GLU A 477 20.06 57.68 -20.26
N ASP A 478 21.16 57.03 -20.18
CA ASP A 478 22.15 56.86 -21.23
C ASP A 478 23.36 56.04 -20.75
N SER A 479 23.77 55.12 -21.55
CA SER A 479 25.06 54.87 -22.20
C SER A 479 26.35 54.69 -21.36
N THR A 480 27.06 53.75 -21.89
CA THR A 480 28.52 53.58 -22.04
C THR A 480 29.26 53.04 -20.84
N SER A 481 29.93 52.04 -20.99
CA SER A 481 31.07 51.55 -21.73
C SER A 481 32.04 50.79 -20.83
N ASP A 482 32.40 49.70 -21.31
CA ASP A 482 33.77 49.20 -21.47
C ASP A 482 34.57 48.57 -20.32
N LYS A 483 34.99 47.38 -20.69
CA LYS A 483 36.33 46.72 -20.49
C LYS A 483 36.60 46.08 -19.14
N LYS A 484 36.73 44.77 -19.22
CA LYS A 484 37.90 43.93 -19.50
C LYS A 484 38.75 43.62 -18.29
N ASP A 485 39.03 42.33 -18.25
CA ASP A 485 40.23 41.62 -17.73
C ASP A 485 40.33 41.45 -16.20
N ASP A 486 40.24 40.26 -15.62
CA ASP A 486 41.06 39.07 -15.74
C ASP A 486 40.26 37.81 -15.29
#